data_058345e2d8d447b58252d2e4d3a0b715
#
_entry.id   058345e2d8d447b58252d2e4d3a0b715
#
_cell.length_a   1.000
_cell.length_b   1.000
_cell.length_c   1.000
_cell.angle_alpha   90.00
_cell.angle_beta   90.00
_cell.angle_gamma   90.00
#
_symmetry.space_group_name_H-M   'P 1'
#
loop_
_entity.id
_entity.type
_entity.pdbx_description
1 polymer ?
#
loop_
_entity_poly.entity_id
_entity_poly.type
_entity_poly.pdbx_seq_one_letter_code
_entity_poly.pdbx_strand_id
1 'polypeptide(L)'
;MQRDESIPSVPKGLVLAPTRELCMQIETQAKELMTGLSNMKTALIVGGLPLPNQIYRLQQGVQIVFATPGRLVELMDKTDADFSEIKMLVIDEVDVLMRMGFEQQVSCTVLILFK
;
A
#
# COMPACT_ATOMS: atom_id res chain seq x y z
N MET A 1 3.00 -17.26 18.03
CA MET A 1 3.02 -16.12 18.96
C MET A 1 1.84 -15.21 18.67
N GLN A 2 1.02 -14.97 19.67
CA GLN A 2 -0.12 -14.08 19.50
C GLN A 2 0.34 -12.63 19.49
N ARG A 3 -0.23 -11.86 18.57
CA ARG A 3 0.01 -10.44 18.49
C ARG A 3 -0.78 -9.72 19.58
N ASP A 4 -0.17 -8.71 20.16
CA ASP A 4 -0.87 -7.81 21.08
C ASP A 4 -1.87 -6.98 20.27
N GLU A 5 -3.17 -7.15 20.55
CA GLU A 5 -4.23 -6.47 19.84
C GLU A 5 -4.28 -4.96 20.10
N SER A 6 -3.62 -4.49 21.15
CA SER A 6 -3.53 -3.06 21.43
C SER A 6 -2.60 -2.33 20.47
N ILE A 7 -1.72 -3.06 19.76
CA ILE A 7 -0.78 -2.50 18.79
C ILE A 7 -1.36 -2.67 17.39
N PRO A 8 -1.58 -1.57 16.63
CA PRO A 8 -2.08 -1.69 15.27
C PRO A 8 -1.17 -2.53 14.38
N SER A 9 -1.78 -3.31 13.49
CA SER A 9 -1.02 -4.11 12.54
C SER A 9 -0.30 -3.23 11.54
N VAL A 10 0.97 -3.59 11.23
CA VAL A 10 1.68 -2.97 10.12
C VAL A 10 1.51 -3.82 8.86
N PRO A 11 1.59 -3.20 7.66
CA PRO A 11 1.33 -3.92 6.42
C PRO A 11 2.33 -5.06 6.17
N LYS A 12 1.81 -6.16 5.64
CA LYS A 12 2.59 -7.32 5.20
C LYS A 12 2.65 -7.40 3.68
N GLY A 13 1.69 -6.81 2.99
CA GLY A 13 1.63 -6.80 1.53
C GLY A 13 1.48 -5.40 0.98
N LEU A 14 2.10 -5.18 -0.18
CA LEU A 14 2.01 -3.92 -0.91
C LEU A 14 1.73 -4.23 -2.38
N VAL A 15 0.72 -3.58 -2.92
CA VAL A 15 0.35 -3.69 -4.34
C VAL A 15 0.50 -2.30 -4.95
N LEU A 16 1.33 -2.19 -5.99
CA LEU A 16 1.52 -0.96 -6.75
C LEU A 16 0.83 -1.06 -8.10
N ALA A 17 0.15 0.00 -8.50
CA ALA A 17 -0.49 0.11 -9.80
C ALA A 17 -0.38 1.56 -10.30
N PRO A 18 -0.46 1.78 -11.64
CA PRO A 18 -0.16 3.09 -12.21
C PRO A 18 -1.23 4.14 -11.97
N THR A 19 -2.48 3.75 -11.76
CA THR A 19 -3.57 4.71 -11.62
C THR A 19 -4.39 4.46 -10.37
N ARG A 20 -5.02 5.53 -9.88
CA ARG A 20 -5.95 5.45 -8.75
C ARG A 20 -7.08 4.47 -9.04
N GLU A 21 -7.64 4.54 -10.25
CA GLU A 21 -8.77 3.71 -10.65
C GLU A 21 -8.40 2.22 -10.62
N LEU A 22 -7.22 1.87 -11.08
CA LEU A 22 -6.75 0.48 -11.06
C LEU A 22 -6.52 0.01 -9.62
N CYS A 23 -5.91 0.86 -8.78
CA CYS A 23 -5.73 0.53 -7.37
C CYS A 23 -7.06 0.25 -6.68
N MET A 24 -8.07 1.09 -6.94
CA MET A 24 -9.40 0.93 -6.35
C MET A 24 -10.06 -0.36 -6.83
N GLN A 25 -9.91 -0.68 -8.12
CA GLN A 25 -10.46 -1.90 -8.70
C GLN A 25 -9.82 -3.14 -8.09
N ILE A 26 -8.50 -3.14 -7.97
CA ILE A 26 -7.76 -4.28 -7.40
C ILE A 26 -8.13 -4.45 -5.92
N GLU A 27 -8.22 -3.35 -5.18
CA GLU A 27 -8.63 -3.42 -3.77
C GLU A 27 -10.02 -4.01 -3.62
N THR A 28 -10.97 -3.59 -4.45
CA THR A 28 -12.34 -4.12 -4.43
C THR A 28 -12.34 -5.62 -4.67
N GLN A 29 -11.59 -6.08 -5.67
CA GLN A 29 -11.49 -7.51 -5.97
C GLN A 29 -10.85 -8.28 -4.83
N ALA A 30 -9.82 -7.71 -4.21
CA ALA A 30 -9.15 -8.34 -3.08
C ALA A 30 -10.08 -8.47 -1.88
N LYS A 31 -10.87 -7.43 -1.60
CA LYS A 31 -11.85 -7.48 -0.50
C LYS A 31 -12.88 -8.57 -0.71
N GLU A 32 -13.32 -8.77 -1.95
CA GLU A 32 -14.26 -9.86 -2.27
C GLU A 32 -13.65 -11.22 -1.96
N LEU A 33 -12.38 -11.42 -2.31
CA LEU A 33 -11.66 -12.67 -2.05
C LEU A 33 -11.41 -12.89 -0.56
N MET A 34 -11.31 -11.80 0.21
CA MET A 34 -11.02 -11.85 1.64
C MET A 34 -12.28 -11.86 2.51
N THR A 35 -13.46 -11.95 1.89
CA THR A 35 -14.72 -12.01 2.62
C THR A 35 -14.71 -13.20 3.59
N GLY A 36 -15.00 -12.94 4.85
CA GLY A 36 -14.95 -13.96 5.90
C GLY A 36 -13.63 -14.03 6.65
N LEU A 37 -12.60 -13.31 6.21
CA LEU A 37 -11.33 -13.23 6.93
C LEU A 37 -11.36 -11.99 7.84
N SER A 38 -11.56 -12.20 9.12
CA SER A 38 -11.90 -11.14 10.07
C SER A 38 -10.78 -10.12 10.31
N ASN A 39 -9.52 -10.48 10.07
CA ASN A 39 -8.37 -9.63 10.38
C ASN A 39 -7.69 -9.04 9.16
N MET A 40 -8.33 -9.12 7.98
CA MET A 40 -7.74 -8.62 6.75
C MET A 40 -8.31 -7.25 6.43
N LYS A 41 -7.51 -6.22 6.70
CA LYS A 41 -7.86 -4.83 6.44
C LYS A 41 -6.92 -4.26 5.39
N THR A 42 -7.44 -3.34 4.58
CA THR A 42 -6.69 -2.74 3.49
C THR A 42 -6.66 -1.22 3.62
N ALA A 43 -5.65 -0.60 3.01
CA ALA A 43 -5.57 0.85 2.86
C ALA A 43 -5.28 1.19 1.41
N LEU A 44 -5.85 2.30 0.97
CA LEU A 44 -5.68 2.82 -0.39
C LEU A 44 -4.88 4.12 -0.31
N ILE A 45 -3.69 4.13 -0.90
CA ILE A 45 -2.76 5.27 -0.85
C ILE A 45 -2.60 5.80 -2.28
N VAL A 46 -3.47 6.72 -2.67
CA VAL A 46 -3.55 7.19 -4.06
C VAL A 46 -3.74 8.70 -4.11
N GLY A 47 -3.32 9.32 -5.20
CA GLY A 47 -3.54 10.75 -5.44
C GLY A 47 -5.00 11.08 -5.63
N GLY A 48 -5.34 12.35 -5.45
CA GLY A 48 -6.71 12.85 -5.65
C GLY A 48 -7.63 12.66 -4.45
N LEU A 49 -7.20 11.93 -3.42
CA LEU A 49 -7.93 11.78 -2.17
C LEU A 49 -7.10 12.41 -1.04
N PRO A 50 -7.75 12.87 0.05
CA PRO A 50 -7.01 13.56 1.13
C PRO A 50 -5.95 12.67 1.77
N LEU A 51 -4.71 13.15 1.78
CA LEU A 51 -3.60 12.42 2.38
C LEU A 51 -3.79 12.17 3.88
N PRO A 52 -4.27 13.14 4.68
CA PRO A 52 -4.48 12.89 6.11
C PRO A 52 -5.41 11.71 6.40
N ASN A 53 -6.45 11.52 5.59
CA ASN A 53 -7.36 10.39 5.75
C ASN A 53 -6.66 9.07 5.45
N GLN A 54 -5.77 9.06 4.47
CA GLN A 54 -4.99 7.87 4.12
C GLN A 54 -4.00 7.51 5.22
N ILE A 55 -3.33 8.51 5.79
CA ILE A 55 -2.43 8.34 6.92
C ILE A 55 -3.19 7.77 8.12
N TYR A 56 -4.35 8.34 8.43
CA TYR A 56 -5.18 7.89 9.54
C TYR A 56 -5.58 6.42 9.36
N ARG A 57 -6.02 6.05 8.15
CA ARG A 57 -6.40 4.67 7.86
C ARG A 57 -5.25 3.70 8.09
N LEU A 58 -4.06 4.09 7.64
CA LEU A 58 -2.86 3.26 7.83
C LEU A 58 -2.53 3.09 9.31
N GLN A 59 -2.69 4.15 10.10
CA GLN A 59 -2.41 4.12 11.53
C GLN A 59 -3.39 3.23 12.31
N GLN A 60 -4.58 3.00 11.78
CA GLN A 60 -5.56 2.10 12.40
C GLN A 60 -5.18 0.63 12.29
N GLY A 61 -4.19 0.32 11.46
CA GLY A 61 -3.72 -1.06 11.27
C GLY A 61 -4.33 -1.69 10.04
N VAL A 62 -3.46 -2.08 9.09
CA VAL A 62 -3.87 -2.75 7.86
C VAL A 62 -2.87 -3.84 7.53
N GLN A 63 -3.29 -4.84 6.78
CA GLN A 63 -2.43 -5.94 6.33
C GLN A 63 -1.92 -5.72 4.92
N ILE A 64 -2.70 -5.08 4.05
CA ILE A 64 -2.34 -4.87 2.65
C ILE A 64 -2.57 -3.41 2.27
N VAL A 65 -1.59 -2.81 1.60
CA VAL A 65 -1.66 -1.46 1.07
C VAL A 65 -1.74 -1.53 -0.46
N PHE A 66 -2.69 -0.82 -1.05
CA PHE A 66 -2.82 -0.64 -2.49
C PHE A 66 -2.48 0.81 -2.80
N ALA A 67 -1.46 1.04 -3.62
CA ALA A 67 -0.91 2.38 -3.77
C ALA A 67 -0.51 2.70 -5.21
N THR A 68 -0.60 3.98 -5.56
CA THR A 68 0.13 4.51 -6.71
C THR A 68 1.51 4.96 -6.23
N PRO A 69 2.57 4.79 -7.05
CA PRO A 69 3.94 5.03 -6.57
C PRO A 69 4.21 6.43 -6.07
N GLY A 70 3.74 7.47 -6.77
CA GLY A 70 4.00 8.85 -6.37
C GLY A 70 3.41 9.18 -5.01
N ARG A 71 2.16 8.77 -4.74
CA ARG A 71 1.52 9.04 -3.45
C ARG A 71 2.16 8.24 -2.34
N LEU A 72 2.60 7.00 -2.62
CA LEU A 72 3.28 6.19 -1.61
C LEU A 72 4.60 6.84 -1.17
N VAL A 73 5.39 7.32 -2.13
CA VAL A 73 6.64 8.02 -1.81
C VAL A 73 6.36 9.29 -1.00
N GLU A 74 5.34 10.05 -1.38
CA GLU A 74 4.93 11.24 -0.63
C GLU A 74 4.56 10.89 0.81
N LEU A 75 3.80 9.82 1.01
CA LEU A 75 3.43 9.38 2.35
C LEU A 75 4.63 8.96 3.17
N MET A 76 5.57 8.22 2.57
CA MET A 76 6.79 7.79 3.24
C MET A 76 7.65 8.97 3.66
N ASP A 77 7.70 10.04 2.86
CA ASP A 77 8.47 11.24 3.17
C ASP A 77 7.85 12.06 4.31
N LYS A 78 6.54 11.99 4.46
CA LYS A 78 5.80 12.82 5.41
C LYS A 78 5.44 12.12 6.70
N THR A 79 5.65 10.81 6.79
CA THR A 79 5.27 10.03 7.96
C THR A 79 6.37 9.03 8.32
N ASP A 80 6.27 8.50 9.54
CA ASP A 80 7.12 7.40 10.00
C ASP A 80 6.40 6.06 9.86
N ALA A 81 5.55 5.92 8.84
CA ALA A 81 4.82 4.69 8.61
C ALA A 81 5.79 3.51 8.47
N ASP A 82 5.46 2.42 9.16
CA ASP A 82 6.33 1.25 9.23
C ASP A 82 5.97 0.25 8.13
N PHE A 83 6.84 0.16 7.12
CA PHE A 83 6.74 -0.82 6.03
C PHE A 83 7.79 -1.92 6.15
N SER A 84 8.45 -2.03 7.31
CA SER A 84 9.55 -2.97 7.48
C SER A 84 9.12 -4.43 7.45
N GLU A 85 7.82 -4.72 7.65
CA GLU A 85 7.30 -6.08 7.67
C GLU A 85 6.67 -6.50 6.34
N ILE A 86 6.85 -5.73 5.28
CA ILE A 86 6.36 -6.10 3.96
C ILE A 86 7.08 -7.37 3.50
N LYS A 87 6.30 -8.41 3.19
CA LYS A 87 6.81 -9.69 2.72
C LYS A 87 6.35 -10.03 1.31
N MET A 88 5.36 -9.31 0.81
CA MET A 88 4.81 -9.52 -0.53
C MET A 88 4.71 -8.18 -1.23
N LEU A 89 5.33 -8.06 -2.39
CA LEU A 89 5.22 -6.90 -3.25
C LEU A 89 4.68 -7.35 -4.61
N VAL A 90 3.55 -6.78 -5.00
CA VAL A 90 2.96 -7.00 -6.32
C VAL A 90 2.99 -5.68 -7.08
N ILE A 91 3.53 -5.71 -8.28
CA ILE A 91 3.54 -4.53 -9.16
C ILE A 91 2.71 -4.89 -10.38
N ASP A 92 1.52 -4.29 -10.48
CA ASP A 92 0.62 -4.53 -11.60
C ASP A 92 0.90 -3.54 -12.72
N GLU A 93 0.81 -4.01 -13.96
CA GLU A 93 1.07 -3.21 -15.16
C GLU A 93 2.42 -2.49 -15.10
N VAL A 94 3.49 -3.24 -14.84
CA VAL A 94 4.85 -2.71 -14.71
C VAL A 94 5.25 -1.89 -15.94
N ASP A 95 4.95 -2.36 -17.13
CA ASP A 95 5.27 -1.67 -18.38
C ASP A 95 4.56 -0.32 -18.50
N VAL A 96 3.31 -0.24 -18.03
CA VAL A 96 2.57 1.02 -17.99
C VAL A 96 3.21 1.98 -17.00
N LEU A 97 3.57 1.49 -15.81
CA LEU A 97 4.26 2.31 -14.80
C LEU A 97 5.55 2.90 -15.37
N MET A 98 6.34 2.10 -16.07
CA MET A 98 7.60 2.57 -16.66
C MET A 98 7.36 3.60 -17.76
N ARG A 99 6.35 3.40 -18.62
CA ARG A 99 6.02 4.36 -19.66
C ARG A 99 5.47 5.67 -19.11
N MET A 100 4.83 5.65 -17.95
CA MET A 100 4.33 6.85 -17.29
C MET A 100 5.40 7.61 -16.53
N GLY A 101 6.65 7.11 -16.51
CA GLY A 101 7.75 7.77 -15.84
C GLY A 101 7.86 7.50 -14.35
N PHE A 102 7.19 6.46 -13.85
CA PHE A 102 7.26 6.09 -12.43
C PHE A 102 8.44 5.17 -12.10
N GLU A 103 9.37 4.99 -13.02
CA GLU A 103 10.50 4.10 -12.82
C GLU A 103 11.29 4.43 -11.55
N GLN A 104 11.59 5.72 -11.34
CA GLN A 104 12.32 6.14 -10.15
C GLN A 104 11.54 5.89 -8.87
N GLN A 105 10.24 6.17 -8.87
CA GLN A 105 9.41 5.96 -7.69
C GLN A 105 9.30 4.48 -7.35
N VAL A 106 9.13 3.61 -8.35
CA VAL A 106 9.07 2.17 -8.13
C VAL A 106 10.41 1.66 -7.61
N SER A 107 11.52 2.06 -8.22
CA SER A 107 12.86 1.66 -7.79
C SER A 107 13.16 2.15 -6.38
N CYS A 108 12.82 3.38 -6.07
CA CYS A 108 13.00 3.96 -4.74
C CYS A 108 12.21 3.19 -3.69
N THR A 109 10.95 2.86 -4.00
CA THR A 109 10.09 2.09 -3.11
C THR A 109 10.69 0.70 -2.83
N VAL A 110 11.14 0.02 -3.87
CA VAL A 110 11.76 -1.31 -3.72
C VAL A 110 13.01 -1.22 -2.84
N LEU A 111 13.87 -0.22 -3.10
CA LEU A 111 15.09 -0.03 -2.30
C LEU A 111 14.78 0.24 -0.83
N ILE A 112 13.75 1.04 -0.55
CA ILE A 112 13.35 1.34 0.83
C ILE A 112 12.82 0.09 1.53
N LEU A 113 11.97 -0.69 0.85
CA LEU A 113 11.31 -1.84 1.45
C LEU A 113 12.24 -3.03 1.66
N PHE A 114 13.23 -3.22 0.79
CA PHE A 114 14.06 -4.42 0.79
C PHE A 114 15.52 -4.16 1.11
N LYS A 115 15.79 -3.08 1.80
CA LYS A 115 17.14 -2.80 2.29
C LYS A 115 17.59 -3.74 3.39
#